data_65a760e3a5f6bab1a35c6f01c4c97909
#
_entry.id   65a760e3a5f6bab1a35c6f01c4c97909
#
_cell.length_a   1.000
_cell.length_b   1.000
_cell.length_c   1.000
_cell.angle_alpha   90.00
_cell.angle_beta   90.00
_cell.angle_gamma   90.00
#
_symmetry.space_group_name_H-M   'P 1'
#
loop_
_entity.id
_entity.type
_entity.pdbx_description
1 polymer ?
#
loop_
_entity_poly.entity_id
_entity_poly.type
_entity_poly.pdbx_seq_one_letter_code
_entity_poly.pdbx_strand_id
1 'polypeptide(L)'
;MADNAPLRRTVAKYVDRAMLDAIAAEYEKGRILLIGTTDLDARRPVIWDIGKIAESHQPAAVKLVQDILVASTAIPGAFPPMMIDVEVNGKHYQEMHVDGGASAQVFVYPPGLDISKSGVKRERHLYVIRNARLDPDWAQVDRSTMTIAGRAISSLIQTQGIGDLYRIYLTAMRDGFDFNLAYIPKSFTRELKEPFETAYMNALFQVGYDMAAKGYPWAKAPPGFNAPPGEPIQPTLQN
;
A
#
# COMPACT_ATOMS: atom_id res chain seq x y z
N MET A 1 20.44 -10.27 2.06
CA MET A 1 19.40 -9.61 1.27
C MET A 1 19.14 -10.44 0.03
N ALA A 2 17.89 -10.59 -0.37
CA ALA A 2 17.53 -11.21 -1.65
C ALA A 2 17.91 -10.31 -2.82
N ASP A 3 18.00 -10.88 -4.04
CA ASP A 3 18.33 -10.15 -5.26
C ASP A 3 17.06 -9.58 -5.92
N ASN A 4 17.06 -8.30 -6.31
CA ASN A 4 15.97 -7.65 -7.03
C ASN A 4 15.98 -7.93 -8.55
N ALA A 5 17.02 -8.55 -9.10
CA ALA A 5 17.15 -8.73 -10.54
C ALA A 5 16.01 -9.55 -11.18
N PRO A 6 15.45 -10.61 -10.54
CA PRO A 6 14.30 -11.31 -11.09
C PRO A 6 13.06 -10.41 -11.22
N LEU A 7 12.78 -9.60 -10.18
CA LEU A 7 11.65 -8.66 -10.18
C LEU A 7 11.87 -7.58 -11.24
N ARG A 8 13.05 -6.99 -11.33
CA ARG A 8 13.40 -5.98 -12.35
C ARG A 8 13.15 -6.50 -13.76
N ARG A 9 13.54 -7.74 -14.07
CA ARG A 9 13.27 -8.36 -15.36
C ARG A 9 11.78 -8.52 -15.62
N THR A 10 11.00 -8.91 -14.61
CA THR A 10 9.55 -9.04 -14.72
C THR A 10 8.90 -7.70 -14.96
N VAL A 11 9.26 -6.68 -14.19
CA VAL A 11 8.74 -5.31 -14.35
C VAL A 11 9.09 -4.77 -15.73
N ALA A 12 10.34 -4.92 -16.18
CA ALA A 12 10.77 -4.44 -17.50
C ALA A 12 10.06 -5.14 -18.67
N LYS A 13 9.57 -6.37 -18.48
CA LYS A 13 8.81 -7.10 -19.49
C LYS A 13 7.41 -6.51 -19.72
N TYR A 14 6.78 -5.99 -18.66
CA TYR A 14 5.40 -5.51 -18.72
C TYR A 14 5.29 -4.00 -18.75
N VAL A 15 6.24 -3.28 -18.16
CA VAL A 15 6.25 -1.81 -18.11
C VAL A 15 7.13 -1.29 -19.23
N ASP A 16 6.51 -1.06 -20.35
CA ASP A 16 7.14 -0.51 -21.57
C ASP A 16 6.49 0.82 -21.96
N ARG A 17 6.89 1.37 -23.09
CA ARG A 17 6.33 2.60 -23.64
C ARG A 17 4.84 2.46 -23.93
N ALA A 18 4.40 1.35 -24.49
CA ALA A 18 2.99 1.14 -24.84
C ALA A 18 2.09 1.14 -23.59
N MET A 19 2.57 0.55 -22.47
CA MET A 19 1.86 0.61 -21.19
C MET A 19 1.78 2.04 -20.66
N LEU A 20 2.87 2.82 -20.73
CA LEU A 20 2.84 4.21 -20.29
C LEU A 20 1.90 5.07 -21.13
N ASP A 21 1.89 4.88 -22.45
CA ASP A 21 0.97 5.62 -23.34
C ASP A 21 -0.50 5.27 -23.01
N ALA A 22 -0.80 4.00 -22.69
CA ALA A 22 -2.13 3.61 -22.22
C ALA A 22 -2.49 4.25 -20.86
N ILE A 23 -1.55 4.34 -19.92
CA ILE A 23 -1.75 5.03 -18.63
C ILE A 23 -2.01 6.52 -18.86
N ALA A 24 -1.23 7.17 -19.72
CA ALA A 24 -1.44 8.59 -20.07
C ALA A 24 -2.84 8.84 -20.64
N ALA A 25 -3.30 7.99 -21.57
CA ALA A 25 -4.63 8.09 -22.15
C ALA A 25 -5.77 7.91 -21.10
N GLU A 26 -5.57 7.10 -20.07
CA GLU A 26 -6.51 6.96 -18.97
C GLU A 26 -6.42 8.14 -17.97
N TYR A 27 -5.24 8.70 -17.80
CA TYR A 27 -5.02 9.90 -16.97
C TYR A 27 -5.75 11.12 -17.54
N GLU A 28 -5.72 11.33 -18.86
CA GLU A 28 -6.50 12.37 -19.56
C GLU A 28 -8.02 12.24 -19.33
N LYS A 29 -8.52 11.01 -19.06
CA LYS A 29 -9.93 10.77 -18.71
C LYS A 29 -10.22 11.00 -17.21
N GLY A 30 -9.23 11.45 -16.44
CA GLY A 30 -9.33 11.73 -15.01
C GLY A 30 -9.07 10.53 -14.10
N ARG A 31 -8.52 9.43 -14.60
CA ARG A 31 -8.03 8.33 -13.76
C ARG A 31 -6.66 8.68 -13.18
N ILE A 32 -6.45 8.33 -11.93
CA ILE A 32 -5.19 8.59 -11.23
C ILE A 32 -4.61 7.27 -10.76
N LEU A 33 -3.31 7.05 -11.02
CA LEU A 33 -2.55 5.92 -10.49
C LEU A 33 -1.41 6.46 -9.63
N LEU A 34 -1.47 6.18 -8.32
CA LEU A 34 -0.48 6.61 -7.34
C LEU A 34 0.28 5.40 -6.79
N ILE A 35 1.59 5.52 -6.68
CA ILE A 35 2.46 4.52 -6.05
C ILE A 35 3.23 5.18 -4.92
N GLY A 36 3.25 4.53 -3.73
CA GLY A 36 4.00 5.00 -2.57
C GLY A 36 5.37 4.34 -2.46
N THR A 37 6.38 5.13 -2.11
CA THR A 37 7.69 4.67 -1.64
C THR A 37 8.09 5.43 -0.39
N THR A 38 9.09 4.95 0.34
CA THR A 38 9.69 5.67 1.47
C THR A 38 11.09 6.14 1.09
N ASP A 39 11.29 7.44 1.10
CA ASP A 39 12.61 8.07 1.00
C ASP A 39 13.29 7.98 2.38
N LEU A 40 14.33 7.15 2.48
CA LEU A 40 15.05 6.94 3.75
C LEU A 40 15.97 8.10 4.09
N ASP A 41 16.49 8.82 3.10
CA ASP A 41 17.38 9.96 3.32
C ASP A 41 16.59 11.12 3.96
N ALA A 42 15.40 11.40 3.45
CA ALA A 42 14.53 12.44 3.97
C ALA A 42 13.54 11.94 5.05
N ARG A 43 13.48 10.64 5.33
CA ARG A 43 12.56 10.00 6.32
C ARG A 43 11.10 10.37 6.09
N ARG A 44 10.65 10.30 4.84
CA ARG A 44 9.28 10.70 4.46
C ARG A 44 8.67 9.73 3.45
N PRO A 45 7.34 9.60 3.44
CA PRO A 45 6.65 8.96 2.33
C PRO A 45 6.75 9.85 1.07
N VAL A 46 6.91 9.19 -0.08
CA VAL A 46 6.83 9.81 -1.40
C VAL A 46 5.72 9.14 -2.18
N ILE A 47 4.80 9.93 -2.73
CA ILE A 47 3.70 9.45 -3.55
C ILE A 47 3.96 9.91 -4.98
N TRP A 48 4.11 8.94 -5.88
CA TRP A 48 4.39 9.15 -7.29
C TRP A 48 3.09 9.12 -8.09
N ASP A 49 2.79 10.19 -8.81
CA ASP A 49 1.71 10.22 -9.80
C ASP A 49 2.19 9.64 -11.11
N ILE A 50 1.88 8.36 -11.32
CA ILE A 50 2.32 7.61 -12.50
C ILE A 50 1.65 8.12 -13.78
N GLY A 51 0.41 8.59 -13.68
CA GLY A 51 -0.30 9.20 -14.80
C GLY A 51 0.42 10.45 -15.31
N LYS A 52 0.84 11.32 -14.40
CA LYS A 52 1.59 12.52 -14.74
C LYS A 52 2.99 12.23 -15.31
N ILE A 53 3.67 11.20 -14.78
CA ILE A 53 4.95 10.74 -15.33
C ILE A 53 4.75 10.22 -16.77
N ALA A 54 3.71 9.42 -16.99
CA ALA A 54 3.39 8.88 -18.32
C ALA A 54 3.04 9.99 -19.33
N GLU A 55 2.19 10.95 -18.93
CA GLU A 55 1.79 12.12 -19.74
C GLU A 55 2.98 13.00 -20.14
N SER A 56 4.06 13.00 -19.37
CA SER A 56 5.27 13.78 -19.69
C SER A 56 5.95 13.34 -20.99
N HIS A 57 5.71 12.13 -21.46
CA HIS A 57 6.33 11.48 -22.61
C HIS A 57 7.86 11.52 -22.63
N GLN A 58 8.49 11.80 -21.48
CA GLN A 58 9.94 11.87 -21.36
C GLN A 58 10.61 10.51 -21.68
N PRO A 59 11.76 10.49 -22.31
CA PRO A 59 12.49 9.23 -22.60
C PRO A 59 12.79 8.40 -21.35
N ALA A 60 13.07 9.07 -20.22
CA ALA A 60 13.38 8.43 -18.95
C ALA A 60 12.14 7.91 -18.19
N ALA A 61 10.91 8.26 -18.59
CA ALA A 61 9.69 7.93 -17.86
C ALA A 61 9.49 6.43 -17.65
N VAL A 62 9.79 5.60 -18.67
CA VAL A 62 9.67 4.14 -18.57
C VAL A 62 10.58 3.61 -17.47
N LYS A 63 11.87 3.99 -17.51
CA LYS A 63 12.84 3.55 -16.50
C LYS A 63 12.44 4.04 -15.11
N LEU A 64 12.00 5.29 -14.96
CA LEU A 64 11.58 5.84 -13.68
C LEU A 64 10.40 5.04 -13.10
N VAL A 65 9.37 4.74 -13.90
CA VAL A 65 8.22 3.95 -13.42
C VAL A 65 8.64 2.53 -13.05
N GLN A 66 9.54 1.90 -13.81
CA GLN A 66 10.11 0.61 -13.44
C GLN A 66 10.86 0.67 -12.10
N ASP A 67 11.69 1.68 -11.89
CA ASP A 67 12.47 1.87 -10.65
C ASP A 67 11.52 2.14 -9.45
N ILE A 68 10.47 2.95 -9.63
CA ILE A 68 9.44 3.20 -8.60
C ILE A 68 8.72 1.91 -8.21
N LEU A 69 8.33 1.07 -9.17
CA LEU A 69 7.67 -0.21 -8.89
C LEU A 69 8.58 -1.16 -8.10
N VAL A 70 9.84 -1.24 -8.46
CA VAL A 70 10.81 -2.06 -7.70
C VAL A 70 11.04 -1.48 -6.31
N ALA A 71 11.17 -0.15 -6.20
CA ALA A 71 11.33 0.53 -4.91
C ALA A 71 10.13 0.27 -3.98
N SER A 72 8.90 0.37 -4.53
CA SER A 72 7.65 0.18 -3.75
C SER A 72 7.46 -1.23 -3.19
N THR A 73 8.30 -2.18 -3.60
CA THR A 73 8.30 -3.57 -3.11
C THR A 73 9.60 -3.94 -2.41
N ALA A 74 10.53 -3.00 -2.25
CA ALA A 74 11.82 -3.21 -1.60
C ALA A 74 11.68 -3.17 -0.06
N ILE A 75 11.15 -4.26 0.54
CA ILE A 75 10.95 -4.37 1.98
C ILE A 75 12.30 -4.23 2.70
N PRO A 76 12.44 -3.26 3.64
CA PRO A 76 13.67 -3.05 4.39
C PRO A 76 14.18 -4.33 5.10
N GLY A 77 15.44 -4.65 4.91
CA GLY A 77 16.06 -5.85 5.47
C GLY A 77 15.87 -7.13 4.64
N ALA A 78 14.82 -7.22 3.80
CA ALA A 78 14.60 -8.34 2.90
C ALA A 78 15.21 -8.11 1.51
N PHE A 79 14.99 -6.92 0.94
CA PHE A 79 15.47 -6.55 -0.40
C PHE A 79 16.38 -5.32 -0.37
N PRO A 80 17.29 -5.18 -1.34
CA PRO A 80 18.12 -3.98 -1.46
C PRO A 80 17.25 -2.75 -1.83
N PRO A 81 17.56 -1.57 -1.28
CA PRO A 81 16.88 -0.33 -1.64
C PRO A 81 17.14 0.04 -3.10
N MET A 82 16.29 0.91 -3.63
CA MET A 82 16.45 1.51 -4.95
C MET A 82 17.02 2.92 -4.82
N MET A 83 18.04 3.21 -5.60
CA MET A 83 18.56 4.57 -5.75
C MET A 83 17.84 5.23 -6.93
N ILE A 84 17.15 6.34 -6.67
CA ILE A 84 16.44 7.13 -7.68
C ILE A 84 17.19 8.44 -7.88
N ASP A 85 17.55 8.72 -9.12
CA ASP A 85 18.24 9.96 -9.49
C ASP A 85 17.22 11.13 -9.45
N VAL A 86 17.57 12.19 -8.75
CA VAL A 86 16.77 13.41 -8.63
C VAL A 86 17.65 14.64 -8.90
N GLU A 87 17.05 15.70 -9.42
CA GLU A 87 17.70 16.98 -9.61
C GLU A 87 17.02 18.05 -8.75
N VAL A 88 17.81 18.74 -7.93
CA VAL A 88 17.34 19.83 -7.09
C VAL A 88 18.25 21.05 -7.31
N ASN A 89 17.67 22.15 -7.78
CA ASN A 89 18.42 23.38 -8.06
C ASN A 89 19.64 23.18 -8.98
N GLY A 90 19.50 22.34 -10.03
CA GLY A 90 20.54 22.04 -10.98
C GLY A 90 21.64 21.10 -10.46
N LYS A 91 21.49 20.52 -9.28
CA LYS A 91 22.40 19.53 -8.71
C LYS A 91 21.76 18.16 -8.72
N HIS A 92 22.53 17.15 -9.15
CA HIS A 92 22.11 15.76 -9.17
C HIS A 92 22.36 15.10 -7.81
N TYR A 93 21.37 14.36 -7.33
CA TYR A 93 21.40 13.56 -6.11
C TYR A 93 20.83 12.17 -6.39
N GLN A 94 21.14 11.24 -5.51
CA GLN A 94 20.48 9.94 -5.47
C GLN A 94 19.74 9.81 -4.15
N GLU A 95 18.43 9.59 -4.21
CA GLU A 95 17.60 9.32 -3.04
C GLU A 95 17.43 7.81 -2.86
N MET A 96 17.58 7.34 -1.62
CA MET A 96 17.43 5.93 -1.28
C MET A 96 15.97 5.62 -0.98
N HIS A 97 15.30 4.88 -1.89
CA HIS A 97 13.92 4.49 -1.75
C HIS A 97 13.75 3.02 -1.37
N VAL A 98 12.78 2.76 -0.49
CA VAL A 98 12.30 1.44 -0.08
C VAL A 98 10.79 1.36 -0.18
N ASP A 99 10.22 0.20 0.18
CA ASP A 99 8.78 -0.06 0.23
C ASP A 99 8.02 1.08 0.92
N GLY A 100 6.93 1.51 0.30
CA GLY A 100 6.05 2.56 0.85
C GLY A 100 5.46 2.19 2.20
N GLY A 101 5.24 0.90 2.44
CA GLY A 101 4.77 0.36 3.72
C GLY A 101 5.72 0.59 4.90
N ALA A 102 6.96 1.02 4.66
CA ALA A 102 7.86 1.43 5.74
C ALA A 102 7.44 2.75 6.41
N SER A 103 6.67 3.60 5.73
CA SER A 103 6.16 4.87 6.27
C SER A 103 4.65 5.04 6.19
N ALA A 104 3.97 4.38 5.25
CA ALA A 104 2.52 4.36 5.13
C ALA A 104 2.07 3.08 4.43
N GLN A 105 1.44 2.17 5.17
CA GLN A 105 0.95 0.89 4.64
C GLN A 105 -0.21 1.08 3.65
N VAL A 106 -1.06 2.06 3.92
CA VAL A 106 -2.20 2.41 3.07
C VAL A 106 -2.34 3.93 3.03
N PHE A 107 -2.55 4.46 1.85
CA PHE A 107 -2.86 5.88 1.65
C PHE A 107 -3.95 6.04 0.59
N VAL A 108 -4.69 7.15 0.64
CA VAL A 108 -5.67 7.51 -0.39
C VAL A 108 -5.40 8.92 -0.90
N TYR A 109 -5.52 9.92 -0.02
CA TYR A 109 -5.20 11.32 -0.29
C TYR A 109 -4.80 12.01 1.02
N PRO A 110 -4.08 13.14 0.95
CA PRO A 110 -3.63 13.84 2.15
C PRO A 110 -4.82 14.23 3.04
N PRO A 111 -4.76 13.99 4.36
CA PRO A 111 -5.86 14.34 5.29
C PRO A 111 -6.23 15.82 5.29
N GLY A 112 -5.31 16.71 4.91
CA GLY A 112 -5.55 18.16 4.78
C GLY A 112 -6.39 18.54 3.56
N LEU A 113 -6.57 17.64 2.58
CA LEU A 113 -7.45 17.83 1.45
C LEU A 113 -8.88 17.51 1.88
N ASP A 114 -9.77 18.52 1.85
CA ASP A 114 -11.19 18.38 2.19
C ASP A 114 -12.02 18.28 0.90
N ILE A 115 -12.30 17.02 0.51
CA ILE A 115 -13.06 16.74 -0.71
C ILE A 115 -14.55 17.06 -0.53
N SER A 116 -15.07 17.12 0.72
CA SER A 116 -16.46 17.47 0.98
C SER A 116 -16.81 18.85 0.43
N LYS A 117 -15.84 19.76 0.43
CA LYS A 117 -15.98 21.15 -0.06
C LYS A 117 -15.82 21.30 -1.59
N SER A 118 -15.56 20.23 -2.31
CA SER A 118 -15.34 20.28 -3.77
C SER A 118 -16.59 20.66 -4.59
N GLY A 119 -17.78 20.69 -3.97
CA GLY A 119 -19.06 20.97 -4.65
C GLY A 119 -19.55 19.84 -5.58
N VAL A 120 -18.79 18.77 -5.76
CA VAL A 120 -19.15 17.65 -6.62
C VAL A 120 -20.18 16.77 -5.92
N LYS A 121 -21.41 16.79 -6.40
CA LYS A 121 -22.52 15.95 -5.93
C LYS A 121 -22.53 14.61 -6.70
N ARG A 122 -21.82 13.62 -6.22
CA ARG A 122 -21.88 12.24 -6.72
C ARG A 122 -21.63 11.27 -5.57
N GLU A 123 -22.10 10.06 -5.71
CA GLU A 123 -21.75 8.96 -4.80
C GLU A 123 -20.24 8.73 -4.83
N ARG A 124 -19.67 8.54 -3.66
CA ARG A 124 -18.23 8.34 -3.48
C ARG A 124 -18.02 7.02 -2.76
N HIS A 125 -17.35 6.10 -3.40
CA HIS A 125 -17.00 4.81 -2.82
C HIS A 125 -15.50 4.72 -2.64
N LEU A 126 -15.07 4.28 -1.47
CA LEU A 126 -13.68 3.99 -1.15
C LEU A 126 -13.54 2.51 -0.87
N TYR A 127 -12.72 1.83 -1.66
CA TYR A 127 -12.39 0.43 -1.48
C TYR A 127 -10.94 0.31 -1.03
N VAL A 128 -10.72 -0.24 0.16
CA VAL A 128 -9.41 -0.53 0.72
C VAL A 128 -9.21 -2.03 0.72
N ILE A 129 -8.19 -2.51 -0.01
CA ILE A 129 -7.80 -3.91 -0.03
C ILE A 129 -6.46 -4.04 0.68
N ARG A 130 -6.45 -4.67 1.84
CA ARG A 130 -5.26 -4.92 2.62
C ARG A 130 -4.89 -6.40 2.56
N ASN A 131 -3.78 -6.71 1.91
CA ASN A 131 -3.24 -8.08 1.86
C ASN A 131 -2.47 -8.41 3.15
N ALA A 132 -3.14 -8.23 4.29
CA ALA A 132 -2.62 -8.57 5.61
C ALA A 132 -3.78 -8.89 6.57
N ARG A 133 -3.47 -9.57 7.66
CA ARG A 133 -4.40 -9.81 8.79
C ARG A 133 -4.53 -8.53 9.61
N LEU A 134 -5.66 -8.39 10.30
CA LEU A 134 -5.91 -7.26 11.23
C LEU A 134 -5.85 -7.71 12.69
N ASP A 135 -5.99 -9.00 12.96
CA ASP A 135 -5.88 -9.58 14.29
C ASP A 135 -4.41 -9.78 14.69
N PRO A 136 -4.12 -9.75 16.00
CA PRO A 136 -2.78 -10.05 16.51
C PRO A 136 -2.31 -11.43 16.08
N ASP A 137 -1.04 -11.54 15.71
CA ASP A 137 -0.37 -12.78 15.36
C ASP A 137 0.62 -13.16 16.47
N TRP A 138 0.28 -14.22 17.22
CA TRP A 138 1.16 -14.72 18.27
C TRP A 138 2.21 -15.64 17.66
N ALA A 139 3.48 -15.36 17.92
CA ALA A 139 4.58 -16.24 17.58
C ALA A 139 5.65 -16.15 18.68
N GLN A 140 6.24 -17.28 19.03
CA GLN A 140 7.40 -17.29 19.90
C GLN A 140 8.60 -16.71 19.17
N VAL A 141 9.29 -15.77 19.81
CA VAL A 141 10.46 -15.06 19.25
C VAL A 141 11.72 -15.60 19.91
N ASP A 142 12.67 -16.07 19.10
CA ASP A 142 13.99 -16.46 19.60
C ASP A 142 14.70 -15.26 20.25
N ARG A 143 15.43 -15.52 21.34
CA ARG A 143 16.11 -14.48 22.13
C ARG A 143 17.43 -14.04 21.49
N SER A 144 17.43 -13.76 20.18
CA SER A 144 18.57 -13.18 19.47
C SER A 144 18.27 -11.74 19.06
N THR A 145 19.28 -10.91 18.98
CA THR A 145 19.12 -9.49 18.60
C THR A 145 18.44 -9.33 17.24
N MET A 146 18.79 -10.17 16.27
CA MET A 146 18.24 -10.07 14.92
C MET A 146 16.77 -10.47 14.86
N THR A 147 16.38 -11.56 15.54
CA THR A 147 14.97 -11.99 15.56
C THR A 147 14.10 -11.03 16.35
N ILE A 148 14.61 -10.49 17.47
CA ILE A 148 13.91 -9.46 18.23
C ILE A 148 13.73 -8.18 17.39
N ALA A 149 14.78 -7.70 16.71
CA ALA A 149 14.70 -6.52 15.85
C ALA A 149 13.72 -6.73 14.69
N GLY A 150 13.77 -7.89 14.02
CA GLY A 150 12.85 -8.25 12.94
C GLY A 150 11.38 -8.28 13.42
N ARG A 151 11.13 -8.87 14.59
CA ARG A 151 9.77 -8.90 15.18
C ARG A 151 9.28 -7.52 15.59
N ALA A 152 10.17 -6.68 16.15
CA ALA A 152 9.83 -5.30 16.51
C ALA A 152 9.46 -4.47 15.27
N ILE A 153 10.23 -4.55 14.18
CA ILE A 153 9.92 -3.89 12.91
C ILE A 153 8.59 -4.38 12.36
N SER A 154 8.35 -5.68 12.32
CA SER A 154 7.08 -6.27 11.88
C SER A 154 5.89 -5.77 12.71
N SER A 155 6.06 -5.66 14.03
CA SER A 155 5.03 -5.14 14.94
C SER A 155 4.73 -3.66 14.69
N LEU A 156 5.77 -2.84 14.44
CA LEU A 156 5.62 -1.42 14.10
C LEU A 156 4.85 -1.26 12.78
N ILE A 157 5.21 -2.02 11.75
CA ILE A 157 4.57 -2.03 10.44
C ILE A 157 3.08 -2.41 10.58
N GLN A 158 2.77 -3.48 11.33
CA GLN A 158 1.39 -3.91 11.55
C GLN A 158 0.56 -2.85 12.28
N THR A 159 1.09 -2.30 13.38
CA THR A 159 0.41 -1.27 14.18
C THR A 159 0.17 0.00 13.36
N GLN A 160 1.17 0.44 12.60
CA GLN A 160 1.04 1.58 11.69
C GLN A 160 -0.05 1.35 10.65
N GLY A 161 -0.09 0.16 10.02
CA GLY A 161 -1.11 -0.14 9.02
C GLY A 161 -2.54 -0.15 9.58
N ILE A 162 -2.73 -0.53 10.85
CA ILE A 162 -4.03 -0.39 11.54
C ILE A 162 -4.34 1.10 11.76
N GLY A 163 -3.36 1.89 12.21
CA GLY A 163 -3.50 3.34 12.37
C GLY A 163 -3.84 4.05 11.05
N ASP A 164 -3.25 3.60 9.93
CA ASP A 164 -3.57 4.11 8.60
C ASP A 164 -5.04 3.86 8.24
N LEU A 165 -5.56 2.66 8.54
CA LEU A 165 -6.98 2.33 8.29
C LEU A 165 -7.91 3.24 9.09
N TYR A 166 -7.60 3.53 10.35
CA TYR A 166 -8.39 4.46 11.16
C TYR A 166 -8.37 5.88 10.57
N ARG A 167 -7.20 6.37 10.19
CA ARG A 167 -7.04 7.68 9.57
C ARG A 167 -7.82 7.80 8.26
N ILE A 168 -7.73 6.78 7.40
CA ILE A 168 -8.47 6.72 6.13
C ILE A 168 -9.96 6.66 6.39
N TYR A 169 -10.42 5.84 7.34
CA TYR A 169 -11.83 5.73 7.69
C TYR A 169 -12.41 7.07 8.18
N LEU A 170 -11.75 7.73 9.11
CA LEU A 170 -12.19 9.03 9.62
C LEU A 170 -12.23 10.10 8.53
N THR A 171 -11.24 10.10 7.63
CA THR A 171 -11.19 11.00 6.47
C THR A 171 -12.32 10.68 5.50
N ALA A 172 -12.58 9.40 5.22
CA ALA A 172 -13.67 8.96 4.35
C ALA A 172 -15.04 9.37 4.91
N MET A 173 -15.24 9.20 6.22
CA MET A 173 -16.49 9.62 6.89
C MET A 173 -16.69 11.13 6.84
N ARG A 174 -15.63 11.92 7.09
CA ARG A 174 -15.66 13.38 6.96
C ARG A 174 -16.10 13.81 5.55
N ASP A 175 -15.58 13.15 4.54
CA ASP A 175 -15.76 13.53 3.13
C ASP A 175 -16.96 12.82 2.45
N GLY A 176 -17.74 12.05 3.22
CA GLY A 176 -18.98 11.41 2.74
C GLY A 176 -18.73 10.23 1.77
N PHE A 177 -17.66 9.47 1.99
CA PHE A 177 -17.41 8.23 1.24
C PHE A 177 -18.11 7.03 1.88
N ASP A 178 -18.63 6.14 1.05
CA ASP A 178 -18.96 4.77 1.46
C ASP A 178 -17.66 3.97 1.58
N PHE A 179 -17.27 3.67 2.83
CA PHE A 179 -16.03 2.96 3.15
C PHE A 179 -16.22 1.45 3.05
N ASN A 180 -15.31 0.79 2.34
CA ASN A 180 -15.33 -0.65 2.10
C ASN A 180 -13.92 -1.23 2.31
N LEU A 181 -13.77 -2.16 3.27
CA LEU A 181 -12.48 -2.76 3.62
C LEU A 181 -12.49 -4.26 3.37
N ALA A 182 -11.48 -4.73 2.63
CA ALA A 182 -11.13 -6.14 2.48
C ALA A 182 -9.78 -6.44 3.14
N TYR A 183 -9.68 -7.59 3.80
CA TYR A 183 -8.46 -8.03 4.48
C TYR A 183 -8.43 -9.55 4.59
N ILE A 184 -7.29 -10.13 4.96
CA ILE A 184 -7.16 -11.58 5.17
C ILE A 184 -8.00 -11.98 6.38
N PRO A 185 -9.03 -12.84 6.22
CA PRO A 185 -9.94 -13.18 7.29
C PRO A 185 -9.27 -14.01 8.38
N LYS A 186 -9.76 -13.89 9.62
CA LYS A 186 -9.27 -14.66 10.77
C LYS A 186 -9.41 -16.18 10.58
N SER A 187 -10.36 -16.62 9.74
CA SER A 187 -10.55 -18.03 9.39
C SER A 187 -9.43 -18.64 8.55
N PHE A 188 -8.57 -17.81 7.94
CA PHE A 188 -7.38 -18.28 7.25
C PHE A 188 -6.27 -18.52 8.28
N THR A 189 -6.08 -19.76 8.70
CA THR A 189 -5.18 -20.16 9.80
C THR A 189 -3.92 -20.88 9.33
N ARG A 190 -3.72 -21.00 7.99
CA ARG A 190 -2.53 -21.64 7.46
C ARG A 190 -1.27 -20.85 7.83
N GLU A 191 -0.27 -21.54 8.37
CA GLU A 191 1.01 -20.94 8.71
C GLU A 191 1.91 -20.84 7.49
N LEU A 192 2.62 -19.74 7.36
CA LEU A 192 3.68 -19.53 6.37
C LEU A 192 4.98 -20.11 6.91
N LYS A 193 5.52 -21.14 6.23
CA LYS A 193 6.75 -21.82 6.66
C LYS A 193 8.02 -21.15 6.15
N GLU A 194 7.94 -20.59 4.95
CA GLU A 194 9.05 -19.88 4.31
C GLU A 194 8.53 -18.76 3.41
N PRO A 195 9.29 -17.67 3.17
CA PRO A 195 8.90 -16.62 2.27
C PRO A 195 8.55 -17.15 0.87
N PHE A 196 7.42 -16.69 0.32
CA PHE A 196 6.90 -17.08 -1.01
C PHE A 196 6.54 -18.57 -1.15
N GLU A 197 6.21 -19.25 -0.07
CA GLU A 197 5.72 -20.65 -0.13
C GLU A 197 4.52 -20.75 -1.06
N THR A 198 4.68 -21.44 -2.19
CA THR A 198 3.67 -21.56 -3.25
C THR A 198 2.35 -22.14 -2.73
N ALA A 199 2.42 -23.15 -1.84
CA ALA A 199 1.24 -23.76 -1.27
C ALA A 199 0.44 -22.83 -0.35
N TYR A 200 1.12 -21.95 0.40
CA TYR A 200 0.49 -20.89 1.19
C TYR A 200 -0.16 -19.84 0.28
N MET A 201 0.58 -19.35 -0.71
CA MET A 201 0.09 -18.32 -1.65
C MET A 201 -1.14 -18.80 -2.42
N ASN A 202 -1.13 -20.05 -2.92
CA ASN A 202 -2.28 -20.62 -3.62
C ASN A 202 -3.50 -20.78 -2.70
N ALA A 203 -3.30 -21.21 -1.45
CA ALA A 203 -4.40 -21.32 -0.49
C ALA A 203 -5.00 -19.95 -0.15
N LEU A 204 -4.16 -18.93 0.05
CA LEU A 204 -4.62 -17.55 0.31
C LEU A 204 -5.33 -16.95 -0.90
N PHE A 205 -4.80 -17.15 -2.11
CA PHE A 205 -5.45 -16.75 -3.35
C PHE A 205 -6.85 -17.37 -3.48
N GLN A 206 -6.97 -18.68 -3.20
CA GLN A 206 -8.27 -19.37 -3.29
C GLN A 206 -9.29 -18.80 -2.32
N VAL A 207 -8.87 -18.45 -1.09
CA VAL A 207 -9.77 -17.80 -0.11
C VAL A 207 -10.27 -16.45 -0.65
N GLY A 208 -9.36 -15.61 -1.16
CA GLY A 208 -9.73 -14.32 -1.74
C GLY A 208 -10.66 -14.47 -2.95
N TYR A 209 -10.36 -15.43 -3.83
CA TYR A 209 -11.17 -15.74 -5.01
C TYR A 209 -12.59 -16.19 -4.64
N ASP A 210 -12.71 -17.14 -3.70
CA ASP A 210 -14.02 -17.66 -3.27
C ASP A 210 -14.86 -16.61 -2.57
N MET A 211 -14.25 -15.72 -1.79
CA MET A 211 -14.95 -14.59 -1.16
C MET A 211 -15.43 -13.59 -2.22
N ALA A 212 -14.60 -13.25 -3.19
CA ALA A 212 -14.96 -12.31 -4.26
C ALA A 212 -16.04 -12.86 -5.19
N ALA A 213 -15.95 -14.15 -5.58
CA ALA A 213 -16.92 -14.81 -6.45
C ALA A 213 -18.33 -14.89 -5.86
N LYS A 214 -18.45 -14.87 -4.52
CA LYS A 214 -19.74 -14.88 -3.79
C LYS A 214 -20.28 -13.48 -3.45
N GLY A 215 -19.62 -12.43 -3.92
CA GLY A 215 -19.87 -11.07 -3.47
C GLY A 215 -19.14 -10.81 -2.14
N TYR A 216 -17.98 -10.15 -2.19
CA TYR A 216 -17.12 -9.94 -1.02
C TYR A 216 -17.90 -9.22 0.12
N PRO A 217 -17.87 -9.73 1.35
CA PRO A 217 -18.53 -9.08 2.50
C PRO A 217 -17.67 -7.92 3.01
N TRP A 218 -17.73 -6.78 2.35
CA TRP A 218 -16.95 -5.60 2.70
C TRP A 218 -17.22 -5.12 4.11
N ALA A 219 -16.17 -5.02 4.93
CA ALA A 219 -16.28 -4.39 6.23
C ALA A 219 -16.46 -2.87 6.06
N LYS A 220 -17.47 -2.31 6.73
CA LYS A 220 -17.85 -0.89 6.62
C LYS A 220 -17.10 0.02 7.61
N ALA A 221 -16.28 -0.58 8.47
CA ALA A 221 -15.42 0.14 9.42
C ALA A 221 -14.17 -0.70 9.72
N PRO A 222 -13.07 -0.07 10.17
CA PRO A 222 -11.92 -0.79 10.70
C PRO A 222 -12.28 -1.55 12.01
N PRO A 223 -11.47 -2.56 12.41
CA PRO A 223 -11.68 -3.28 13.66
C PRO A 223 -11.75 -2.31 14.87
N GLY A 224 -12.65 -2.59 15.80
CA GLY A 224 -12.85 -1.75 17.00
C GLY A 224 -13.76 -0.53 16.80
N PHE A 225 -14.18 -0.23 15.57
CA PHE A 225 -15.21 0.77 15.29
C PHE A 225 -16.55 0.09 15.01
N ASN A 226 -17.42 0.04 16.00
CA ASN A 226 -18.78 -0.50 15.90
C ASN A 226 -19.82 0.62 15.90
N ALA A 227 -19.54 1.75 15.25
CA ALA A 227 -20.51 2.82 15.19
C ALA A 227 -21.59 2.52 14.14
N PRO A 228 -22.90 2.53 14.50
CA PRO A 228 -23.99 2.57 13.55
C PRO A 228 -23.89 3.82 12.65
N PRO A 229 -24.42 3.79 11.43
CA PRO A 229 -24.46 4.97 10.57
C PRO A 229 -25.19 6.11 11.28
N GLY A 230 -24.50 7.23 11.52
CA GLY A 230 -25.07 8.43 12.12
C GLY A 230 -24.86 8.63 13.62
N GLU A 231 -24.22 7.70 14.34
CA GLU A 231 -23.86 7.90 15.75
C GLU A 231 -22.38 8.29 15.91
N PRO A 232 -22.05 9.08 16.96
CA PRO A 232 -20.66 9.43 17.24
C PRO A 232 -19.84 8.17 17.56
N ILE A 233 -18.67 8.06 16.93
CA ILE A 233 -17.76 6.91 17.05
C ILE A 233 -17.26 6.81 18.50
N GLN A 234 -17.64 5.76 19.21
CA GLN A 234 -17.04 5.40 20.48
C GLN A 234 -16.07 4.23 20.28
N PRO A 235 -14.78 4.37 20.62
CA PRO A 235 -13.84 3.26 20.57
C PRO A 235 -14.23 2.20 21.60
N THR A 236 -14.55 1.00 21.16
CA THR A 236 -14.78 -0.13 22.05
C THR A 236 -13.41 -0.67 22.49
N LEU A 237 -12.96 -0.30 23.68
CA LEU A 237 -11.84 -0.97 24.34
C LEU A 237 -12.34 -2.37 24.73
N GLN A 238 -11.96 -3.40 23.99
CA GLN A 238 -12.11 -4.77 24.45
C GLN A 238 -10.96 -5.06 25.42
N ASN A 239 -11.31 -5.32 26.68
CA ASN A 239 -10.43 -5.85 27.71
C ASN A 239 -9.90 -7.25 27.38
#